data_71e80bcd752660cbe646b0ba6f648914
#
_entry.id   71e80bcd752660cbe646b0ba6f648914
#
_cell.length_a   1.000
_cell.length_b   1.000
_cell.length_c   1.000
_cell.angle_alpha   90.00
_cell.angle_beta   90.00
_cell.angle_gamma   90.00
#
_symmetry.space_group_name_H-M   'P 1'
#
loop_
_entity.id
_entity.type
_entity.pdbx_description
1 polymer ?
#
loop_
_entity_poly.entity_id
_entity_poly.type
_entity_poly.pdbx_seq_one_letter_code
_entity_poly.pdbx_strand_id
1 'polypeptide(L)'
;MIEKIFGTDGIRAIAGEGVLSPEKVRLIGYSFARSMFGNNXGRVFISNDGRLSCKDIEEDLIRGISQQGSSXIIVGLLPTPALSICINKLDESMISAIQITASHNQYKDNGMKFFDNKGEKISRETQKKMEEIITHNQIEFTNNSLKEDSCDNFKDXYRLFIQEYINRKISSNPKIKPVNVVVDCANGAFSEIIETLFSDHIVNIIPINNVPNGRNINLKCGATDTKYIQNLIESNNKERALNKNYDDKLIHYDFGLAIDGDGDRAIFIXHLGNVLDGDDILLILSKYGNPTPVEVIGTLMTNFGIRESYKKLKINFVETDVGDINVLNAMKINSAAYGGESSGHIIINDFNGFLFGDAIVTFINVLCLLNVHEKSLYELSSIIDKTPSELLNIKTTDKLKFLSDDTNKSAISKIKNEIGKNGRILVRPSGTENAIRILIEHTNHEKINLLKNYLYDNIKL
;
A
#
# COMPACT_ATOMS: atom_id res chain seq x y z
N MET A 1 -8.72 31.76 1.27
CA MET A 1 -9.06 30.35 1.60
C MET A 1 -7.80 29.51 1.36
N ILE A 2 -7.39 28.66 2.30
CA ILE A 2 -6.18 27.83 2.14
C ILE A 2 -6.46 26.75 1.09
N GLU A 3 -5.57 26.65 0.10
CA GLU A 3 -5.64 25.61 -0.94
C GLU A 3 -5.30 24.26 -0.34
N LYS A 4 -6.27 23.34 -0.33
CA LYS A 4 -6.05 21.97 0.17
C LYS A 4 -5.44 21.13 -0.96
N ILE A 5 -4.20 20.67 -0.75
CA ILE A 5 -3.47 19.86 -1.74
C ILE A 5 -3.21 18.41 -1.28
N PHE A 6 -3.25 18.14 0.04
CA PHE A 6 -3.00 16.81 0.57
C PHE A 6 -4.26 15.95 0.51
N GLY A 7 -4.10 14.74 -0.03
CA GLY A 7 -5.07 13.66 0.05
C GLY A 7 -4.89 12.81 1.31
N THR A 8 -5.34 11.57 1.26
CA THR A 8 -5.19 10.60 2.37
C THR A 8 -3.75 10.10 2.52
N ASP A 9 -3.00 10.04 1.41
CA ASP A 9 -1.64 9.50 1.37
C ASP A 9 -0.77 10.38 0.45
N GLY A 10 -0.41 11.56 0.95
CA GLY A 10 0.42 12.52 0.21
C GLY A 10 -0.36 13.34 -0.81
N ILE A 11 0.34 13.78 -1.85
CA ILE A 11 -0.18 14.59 -2.96
C ILE A 11 -0.21 13.71 -4.20
N ARG A 12 -1.32 13.71 -4.96
CA ARG A 12 -1.44 12.95 -6.22
C ARG A 12 -2.22 13.75 -7.26
N ALA A 13 -1.76 13.69 -8.52
CA ALA A 13 -2.44 14.31 -9.66
C ALA A 13 -1.89 13.73 -10.98
N ILE A 14 -2.44 14.18 -12.10
CA ILE A 14 -1.83 13.94 -13.41
C ILE A 14 -0.49 14.68 -13.45
N ALA A 15 0.56 14.01 -13.86
CA ALA A 15 1.90 14.56 -13.90
C ALA A 15 1.96 15.82 -14.81
N GLY A 16 2.56 16.88 -14.31
CA GLY A 16 2.70 18.16 -15.02
C GLY A 16 1.46 19.05 -14.98
N GLU A 17 0.38 18.62 -14.33
CA GLU A 17 -0.87 19.37 -14.29
C GLU A 17 -1.27 19.76 -12.85
N GLY A 18 -1.99 20.86 -12.74
CA GLY A 18 -2.60 21.28 -11.47
C GLY A 18 -1.58 21.40 -10.35
N VAL A 19 -1.75 20.63 -9.28
CA VAL A 19 -0.85 20.62 -8.12
C VAL A 19 0.55 20.05 -8.48
N LEU A 20 0.68 19.32 -9.58
CA LEU A 20 1.96 18.79 -10.07
C LEU A 20 2.52 19.62 -11.25
N SER A 21 2.04 20.83 -11.48
CA SER A 21 2.70 21.75 -12.42
C SER A 21 4.09 22.14 -11.91
N PRO A 22 5.07 22.43 -12.79
CA PRO A 22 6.44 22.76 -12.36
C PRO A 22 6.52 23.82 -11.27
N GLU A 23 5.75 24.89 -11.39
CA GLU A 23 5.70 25.98 -10.40
C GLU A 23 5.21 25.51 -9.04
N LYS A 24 4.15 24.70 -9.03
CA LYS A 24 3.59 24.16 -7.78
C LYS A 24 4.56 23.17 -7.15
N VAL A 25 5.22 22.32 -7.93
CA VAL A 25 6.21 21.34 -7.41
C VAL A 25 7.38 22.07 -6.74
N ARG A 26 7.88 23.16 -7.35
CA ARG A 26 8.93 24.00 -6.72
C ARG A 26 8.45 24.56 -5.39
N LEU A 27 7.24 25.08 -5.36
CA LEU A 27 6.65 25.65 -4.15
C LEU A 27 6.41 24.59 -3.08
N ILE A 28 6.02 23.37 -3.48
CA ILE A 28 5.90 22.21 -2.58
C ILE A 28 7.27 21.86 -1.97
N GLY A 29 8.33 21.77 -2.79
CA GLY A 29 9.69 21.51 -2.31
C GLY A 29 10.16 22.55 -1.29
N TYR A 30 9.96 23.84 -1.61
CA TYR A 30 10.28 24.94 -0.70
C TYR A 30 9.47 24.82 0.61
N SER A 31 8.15 24.65 0.50
CA SER A 31 7.25 24.60 1.67
C SER A 31 7.57 23.42 2.57
N PHE A 32 7.93 22.27 2.00
CA PHE A 32 8.33 21.09 2.74
C PHE A 32 9.61 21.37 3.55
N ALA A 33 10.69 21.79 2.89
CA ALA A 33 11.95 22.10 3.54
C ALA A 33 11.76 23.18 4.64
N ARG A 34 10.98 24.21 4.34
CA ARG A 34 10.65 25.29 5.27
C ARG A 34 9.86 24.78 6.49
N SER A 35 8.92 23.88 6.28
CA SER A 35 8.09 23.28 7.35
C SER A 35 8.91 22.34 8.24
N MET A 36 9.87 21.61 7.64
CA MET A 36 10.69 20.63 8.38
C MET A 36 11.84 21.32 9.15
N PHE A 37 12.49 22.31 8.55
CA PHE A 37 13.75 22.84 9.08
C PHE A 37 13.66 24.31 9.54
N GLY A 38 12.54 24.99 9.30
CA GLY A 38 12.39 26.41 9.63
C GLY A 38 13.37 27.26 8.84
N ASN A 39 14.19 28.05 9.53
CA ASN A 39 15.26 28.88 8.92
C ASN A 39 16.60 28.14 8.78
N ASN A 40 16.68 26.91 9.26
CA ASN A 40 17.91 26.11 9.18
C ASN A 40 17.99 25.29 7.88
N UNK A 41 19.03 24.70 7.33
CA UNK A 41 19.17 23.99 6.30
C UNK A 41 19.17 22.68 6.72
N GLY A 42 18.75 21.85 6.09
CA GLY A 42 18.69 20.42 6.30
C GLY A 42 19.04 19.65 5.04
N ARG A 43 18.88 18.35 5.09
CA ARG A 43 19.07 17.47 3.93
C ARG A 43 17.75 16.76 3.62
N VAL A 44 17.31 16.80 2.36
CA VAL A 44 16.12 16.13 1.90
C VAL A 44 16.51 14.99 0.95
N PHE A 45 16.20 13.76 1.34
CA PHE A 45 16.43 12.57 0.51
C PHE A 45 15.25 12.42 -0.44
N ILE A 46 15.53 12.22 -1.73
CA ILE A 46 14.49 12.10 -2.76
C ILE A 46 14.65 10.78 -3.49
N SER A 47 13.61 9.95 -3.46
CA SER A 47 13.55 8.70 -4.22
C SER A 47 12.30 8.64 -5.08
N ASN A 48 12.21 7.63 -5.95
CA ASN A 48 11.09 7.53 -6.89
C ASN A 48 10.72 6.08 -7.19
N ASP A 49 9.57 5.88 -7.85
CA ASP A 49 9.05 4.57 -8.24
C ASP A 49 9.26 4.24 -9.74
N GLY A 50 10.01 5.06 -10.46
CA GLY A 50 10.40 4.79 -11.85
C GLY A 50 9.44 5.30 -12.92
N ARG A 51 8.45 6.15 -12.59
CA ARG A 51 7.55 6.77 -13.59
C ARG A 51 8.32 7.73 -14.49
N LEU A 52 7.85 7.86 -15.74
CA LEU A 52 8.45 8.75 -16.74
C LEU A 52 8.64 10.17 -16.21
N SER A 53 7.65 10.70 -15.48
CA SER A 53 7.65 12.07 -14.96
C SER A 53 8.45 12.25 -13.66
N CYS A 54 9.05 11.20 -13.11
CA CYS A 54 9.78 11.31 -11.84
C CYS A 54 10.94 12.30 -11.94
N LYS A 55 11.67 12.27 -13.04
CA LYS A 55 12.83 13.16 -13.24
C LYS A 55 12.43 14.64 -13.26
N ASP A 56 11.38 14.98 -13.97
CA ASP A 56 10.90 16.38 -14.04
C ASP A 56 10.45 16.88 -12.66
N ILE A 57 9.71 16.04 -11.92
CA ILE A 57 9.27 16.37 -10.55
C ILE A 57 10.48 16.52 -9.62
N GLU A 58 11.46 15.62 -9.73
CA GLU A 58 12.70 15.65 -8.94
C GLU A 58 13.45 16.97 -9.16
N GLU A 59 13.64 17.38 -10.43
CA GLU A 59 14.32 18.64 -10.75
C GLU A 59 13.61 19.86 -10.16
N ASP A 60 12.28 19.89 -10.22
CA ASP A 60 11.50 20.99 -9.67
C ASP A 60 11.52 21.00 -8.13
N LEU A 61 11.46 19.81 -7.49
CA LEU A 61 11.63 19.68 -6.03
C LEU A 61 13.00 20.21 -5.58
N ILE A 62 14.06 19.83 -6.30
CA ILE A 62 15.43 20.27 -6.01
C ILE A 62 15.50 21.81 -6.03
N ARG A 63 14.92 22.45 -7.04
CA ARG A 63 14.89 23.93 -7.14
C ARG A 63 14.18 24.56 -5.94
N GLY A 64 13.04 23.99 -5.55
CA GLY A 64 12.28 24.49 -4.40
C GLY A 64 13.03 24.33 -3.07
N ILE A 65 13.57 23.15 -2.84
CA ILE A 65 14.34 22.81 -1.62
C ILE A 65 15.59 23.70 -1.53
N SER A 66 16.34 23.84 -2.63
CA SER A 66 17.53 24.67 -2.69
C SER A 66 17.22 26.16 -2.43
N GLN A 67 16.07 26.65 -2.88
CA GLN A 67 15.62 28.02 -2.63
C GLN A 67 15.42 28.29 -1.12
N GLN A 68 15.05 27.24 -0.34
CA GLN A 68 14.97 27.35 1.13
C GLN A 68 16.37 27.31 1.77
N GLY A 69 17.37 26.81 1.06
CA GLY A 69 18.77 26.71 1.53
C GLY A 69 19.20 25.27 1.88
N SER A 70 18.29 24.33 1.84
CA SER A 70 18.58 22.91 2.14
C SER A 70 19.15 22.19 0.93
N SER A 71 19.87 21.07 1.18
CA SER A 71 20.45 20.25 0.12
C SER A 71 19.57 19.04 -0.23
N UNK A 72 19.48 18.38 -1.34
CA UNK A 72 18.84 17.40 -1.77
C UNK A 72 19.73 16.37 -1.86
N ILE A 73 19.51 15.19 -1.66
CA ILE A 73 20.26 13.96 -1.88
C ILE A 73 19.39 13.03 -2.75
N ILE A 74 19.87 12.72 -3.91
CA ILE A 74 19.12 11.90 -4.87
C ILE A 74 19.44 10.42 -4.60
N VAL A 75 18.39 9.67 -4.25
CA VAL A 75 18.45 8.23 -3.97
C VAL A 75 18.11 7.39 -5.22
N GLY A 76 17.25 7.95 -6.10
CA GLY A 76 16.84 7.27 -7.33
C GLY A 76 15.72 6.25 -7.09
N LEU A 77 15.73 5.18 -7.88
CA LEU A 77 14.68 4.14 -7.83
C LEU A 77 14.78 3.34 -6.51
N LEU A 78 13.76 3.50 -5.65
CA LEU A 78 13.74 2.84 -4.33
C LEU A 78 12.30 2.71 -3.84
N PRO A 79 11.92 1.56 -3.23
CA PRO A 79 10.58 1.42 -2.63
C PRO A 79 10.31 2.40 -1.50
N THR A 80 9.05 2.83 -1.37
CA THR A 80 8.59 3.71 -0.29
C THR A 80 9.02 3.21 1.10
N PRO A 81 8.78 1.92 1.47
CA PRO A 81 9.23 1.45 2.79
C PRO A 81 10.75 1.45 2.94
N ALA A 82 11.50 1.19 1.88
CA ALA A 82 12.96 1.22 1.95
C ALA A 82 13.46 2.64 2.29
N LEU A 83 12.89 3.68 1.66
CA LEU A 83 13.22 5.07 1.99
C LEU A 83 12.92 5.36 3.46
N SER A 84 11.72 5.01 3.93
CA SER A 84 11.26 5.20 5.32
C SER A 84 12.24 4.55 6.32
N ILE A 85 12.59 3.28 6.09
CA ILE A 85 13.51 2.50 6.92
C ILE A 85 14.91 3.13 6.94
N CYS A 86 15.44 3.51 5.78
CA CYS A 86 16.78 4.09 5.68
C CYS A 86 16.86 5.43 6.43
N ILE A 87 15.85 6.29 6.29
CA ILE A 87 15.79 7.56 7.03
C ILE A 87 15.75 7.29 8.55
N ASN A 88 14.93 6.35 8.98
CA ASN A 88 14.84 5.97 10.40
C ASN A 88 16.20 5.51 10.95
N LYS A 89 16.94 4.72 10.16
CA LYS A 89 18.27 4.19 10.57
C LYS A 89 19.38 5.22 10.61
N LEU A 90 19.26 6.33 9.88
CA LEU A 90 20.27 7.41 9.94
C LEU A 90 20.27 8.10 11.30
N ASP A 91 19.12 8.16 11.98
CA ASP A 91 18.95 8.75 13.32
C ASP A 91 19.57 10.17 13.44
N GLU A 92 19.28 11.01 12.45
CA GLU A 92 19.75 12.40 12.38
C GLU A 92 18.59 13.38 12.49
N SER A 93 18.81 14.53 13.12
CA SER A 93 17.71 15.49 13.38
C SER A 93 17.37 16.39 12.19
N MET A 94 18.36 16.71 11.34
CA MET A 94 18.20 17.68 10.25
C MET A 94 18.08 16.99 8.89
N ILE A 95 17.31 15.91 8.85
CA ILE A 95 17.00 15.17 7.63
C ILE A 95 15.47 15.01 7.46
N SER A 96 15.07 14.76 6.23
CA SER A 96 13.68 14.40 5.87
C SER A 96 13.71 13.74 4.49
N ALA A 97 12.57 13.21 4.03
CA ALA A 97 12.56 12.55 2.73
C ALA A 97 11.26 12.75 1.95
N ILE A 98 11.38 12.63 0.63
CA ILE A 98 10.26 12.66 -0.31
C ILE A 98 10.35 11.41 -1.20
N GLN A 99 9.25 10.67 -1.27
CA GLN A 99 9.08 9.62 -2.28
C GLN A 99 8.21 10.15 -3.41
N ILE A 100 8.74 10.20 -4.61
CA ILE A 100 7.97 10.57 -5.81
C ILE A 100 7.24 9.32 -6.29
N THR A 101 5.91 9.30 -6.15
CA THR A 101 5.09 8.12 -6.48
C THR A 101 3.59 8.46 -6.50
N ALA A 102 2.85 7.73 -7.30
CA ALA A 102 1.39 7.63 -7.19
C ALA A 102 0.97 6.19 -6.82
N SER A 103 1.86 5.43 -6.15
CA SER A 103 1.60 4.07 -5.65
C SER A 103 1.07 3.15 -6.76
N HIS A 104 -0.19 2.73 -6.67
CA HIS A 104 -0.82 1.75 -7.57
C HIS A 104 -1.41 2.36 -8.86
N ASN A 105 -1.36 3.68 -9.03
CA ASN A 105 -1.88 4.32 -10.24
C ASN A 105 -0.95 4.07 -11.44
N GLN A 106 -1.50 4.18 -12.64
CA GLN A 106 -0.72 4.08 -13.88
C GLN A 106 0.21 5.30 -14.06
N TYR A 107 1.16 5.21 -15.00
CA TYR A 107 2.27 6.15 -15.17
C TYR A 107 1.88 7.62 -15.41
N LYS A 108 0.67 7.88 -15.92
CA LYS A 108 0.19 9.26 -16.18
C LYS A 108 0.01 10.07 -14.91
N ASP A 109 -0.35 9.39 -13.83
CA ASP A 109 -0.43 10.01 -12.51
C ASP A 109 0.95 9.99 -11.85
N ASN A 110 1.20 10.96 -10.98
CA ASN A 110 2.35 10.93 -10.10
C ASN A 110 1.95 11.61 -8.78
N GLY A 111 2.92 11.75 -7.87
CA GLY A 111 2.65 12.35 -6.58
C GLY A 111 3.86 12.38 -5.70
N MET A 112 3.64 12.69 -4.43
CA MET A 112 4.71 12.77 -3.43
C MET A 112 4.20 12.32 -2.07
N LYS A 113 4.95 11.42 -1.42
CA LYS A 113 4.79 11.07 -0.01
C LYS A 113 5.95 11.71 0.75
N PHE A 114 5.69 12.24 1.93
CA PHE A 114 6.64 13.05 2.71
C PHE A 114 6.92 12.39 4.05
N PHE A 115 8.20 12.35 4.42
CA PHE A 115 8.67 11.68 5.64
C PHE A 115 9.51 12.63 6.48
N ASP A 116 9.34 12.54 7.79
CA ASP A 116 10.13 13.29 8.76
C ASP A 116 11.49 12.59 9.01
N ASN A 117 12.26 13.13 9.94
CA ASN A 117 13.58 12.60 10.28
C ASN A 117 13.56 11.23 10.97
N LYS A 118 12.39 10.74 11.34
CA LYS A 118 12.22 9.39 11.90
C LYS A 118 11.79 8.37 10.83
N GLY A 119 11.63 8.82 9.58
CA GLY A 119 11.08 7.98 8.51
C GLY A 119 9.57 7.79 8.62
N GLU A 120 8.89 8.54 9.48
CA GLU A 120 7.43 8.50 9.61
C GLU A 120 6.79 9.52 8.67
N LYS A 121 5.58 9.24 8.20
CA LYS A 121 4.82 10.20 7.38
C LYS A 121 4.61 11.49 8.17
N ILE A 122 4.77 12.65 7.52
CA ILE A 122 4.62 13.95 8.16
C ILE A 122 3.21 14.13 8.76
N SER A 123 3.17 14.83 9.88
CA SER A 123 1.93 15.06 10.63
C SER A 123 0.93 15.95 9.85
N ARG A 124 -0.33 15.87 10.22
CA ARG A 124 -1.38 16.79 9.69
C ARG A 124 -1.04 18.26 9.95
N GLU A 125 -0.37 18.55 11.06
CA GLU A 125 0.10 19.89 11.39
C GLU A 125 1.13 20.38 10.36
N THR A 126 2.11 19.52 10.03
CA THR A 126 3.12 19.82 9.01
C THR A 126 2.46 20.03 7.64
N GLN A 127 1.50 19.16 7.27
CA GLN A 127 0.74 19.30 6.02
C GLN A 127 0.04 20.66 5.94
N LYS A 128 -0.62 21.10 7.02
CA LYS A 128 -1.29 22.42 7.09
C LYS A 128 -0.29 23.57 6.94
N LYS A 129 0.86 23.49 7.61
CA LYS A 129 1.93 24.50 7.45
C LYS A 129 2.38 24.61 6.00
N MET A 130 2.56 23.47 5.31
CA MET A 130 2.90 23.45 3.89
C MET A 130 1.80 24.13 3.04
N GLU A 131 0.54 23.78 3.26
CA GLU A 131 -0.62 24.37 2.55
C GLU A 131 -0.71 25.89 2.77
N GLU A 132 -0.45 26.36 3.98
CA GLU A 132 -0.41 27.80 4.30
C GLU A 132 0.71 28.51 3.55
N ILE A 133 1.91 27.94 3.51
CA ILE A 133 3.06 28.49 2.78
C ILE A 133 2.72 28.55 1.28
N ILE A 134 2.18 27.48 0.73
CA ILE A 134 1.81 27.40 -0.71
C ILE A 134 0.73 28.43 -1.07
N THR A 135 -0.23 28.66 -0.19
CA THR A 135 -1.35 29.58 -0.43
C THR A 135 -0.91 31.05 -0.38
N HIS A 136 -0.01 31.39 0.55
CA HIS A 136 0.26 32.81 0.88
C HIS A 136 1.57 33.37 0.34
N ASN A 137 2.44 32.50 -0.23
CA ASN A 137 3.74 32.97 -0.70
C ASN A 137 3.85 32.98 -2.23
N GLN A 138 4.20 34.12 -2.78
CA GLN A 138 4.66 34.29 -4.16
C GLN A 138 6.19 34.31 -4.11
N ILE A 139 6.81 33.14 -4.37
CA ILE A 139 8.26 32.99 -4.34
C ILE A 139 8.80 33.05 -5.76
N GLU A 140 9.68 34.00 -6.03
CA GLU A 140 10.45 34.00 -7.26
C GLU A 140 11.65 33.05 -7.11
N PHE A 141 11.63 31.97 -7.86
CA PHE A 141 12.69 30.99 -7.84
C PHE A 141 13.87 31.47 -8.68
N THR A 142 15.02 31.58 -8.06
CA THR A 142 16.27 31.96 -8.74
C THR A 142 16.95 30.71 -9.33
N ASN A 143 17.70 30.92 -10.41
CA ASN A 143 18.52 29.84 -11.02
C ASN A 143 19.86 29.69 -10.28
N ASN A 144 19.78 29.43 -8.97
CA ASN A 144 20.98 29.20 -8.18
C ASN A 144 21.55 27.81 -8.52
N SER A 145 22.86 27.64 -8.33
CA SER A 145 23.52 26.36 -8.48
C SER A 145 22.89 25.35 -7.53
N LEU A 146 22.38 24.27 -8.09
CA LEU A 146 21.73 23.21 -7.32
C LEU A 146 22.77 22.47 -6.46
N LYS A 147 22.48 22.34 -5.17
CA LYS A 147 23.29 21.50 -4.26
C LYS A 147 22.63 20.13 -4.23
N GLU A 148 23.11 19.25 -5.08
CA GLU A 148 22.65 17.88 -5.10
C GLU A 148 23.83 16.92 -4.91
N ASP A 149 23.62 15.91 -4.08
CA ASP A 149 24.53 14.78 -3.90
C ASP A 149 23.77 13.50 -4.27
N SER A 150 24.47 12.47 -4.65
CA SER A 150 23.87 11.16 -4.90
C SER A 150 24.13 10.22 -3.71
N CYS A 151 23.21 9.28 -3.49
CA CYS A 151 23.32 8.33 -2.40
C CYS A 151 22.94 6.93 -2.92
N ASP A 152 23.94 6.14 -3.23
CA ASP A 152 23.73 4.81 -3.80
C ASP A 152 23.60 3.70 -2.73
N ASN A 153 23.81 4.01 -1.45
CA ASN A 153 23.85 2.98 -0.41
C ASN A 153 22.49 2.62 0.20
N PHE A 154 21.41 3.32 -0.13
CA PHE A 154 20.06 3.03 0.44
C PHE A 154 19.54 1.66 0.00
N LYS A 155 19.85 1.23 -1.20
CA LYS A 155 19.50 -0.14 -1.65
C LYS A 155 20.16 -1.19 -0.76
N ASP A 156 21.46 -1.01 -0.50
CA ASP A 156 22.19 -1.89 0.44
C ASP A 156 21.70 -1.78 1.89
N UNK A 157 21.28 -0.70 2.29
CA UNK A 157 20.74 -0.48 3.50
C UNK A 157 19.52 -1.20 3.77
N TYR A 158 18.74 -1.12 2.83
CA TYR A 158 17.47 -1.87 2.86
C TYR A 158 17.72 -3.39 2.74
N ARG A 159 18.55 -3.79 1.82
CA ARG A 159 18.92 -5.22 1.67
C ARG A 159 19.43 -5.81 2.99
N LEU A 160 20.33 -5.14 3.66
CA LEU A 160 20.86 -5.59 4.96
C LEU A 160 19.75 -5.65 6.02
N PHE A 161 18.87 -4.67 6.05
CA PHE A 161 17.71 -4.67 6.95
C PHE A 161 16.85 -5.91 6.72
N ILE A 162 16.53 -6.21 5.45
CA ILE A 162 15.72 -7.38 5.10
C ILE A 162 16.44 -8.69 5.49
N GLN A 163 17.73 -8.81 5.22
CA GLN A 163 18.53 -9.99 5.61
C GLN A 163 18.56 -10.18 7.14
N GLU A 164 18.78 -9.11 7.89
CA GLU A 164 18.70 -9.14 9.37
C GLU A 164 17.32 -9.57 9.84
N TYR A 165 16.27 -9.07 9.18
CA TYR A 165 14.90 -9.41 9.51
C TYR A 165 14.59 -10.89 9.23
N ILE A 166 15.00 -11.40 8.08
CA ILE A 166 14.89 -12.82 7.71
C ILE A 166 15.62 -13.67 8.77
N ASN A 167 16.86 -13.34 9.09
CA ASN A 167 17.66 -14.08 10.08
C ASN A 167 16.95 -14.12 11.44
N ARG A 168 16.44 -12.99 11.90
CA ARG A 168 15.69 -12.92 13.17
C ARG A 168 14.42 -13.79 13.18
N LYS A 169 13.69 -13.79 12.06
CA LYS A 169 12.39 -14.50 11.96
C LYS A 169 12.54 -16.00 11.68
N ILE A 170 13.53 -16.39 10.89
CA ILE A 170 13.62 -17.73 10.28
C ILE A 170 14.73 -18.58 10.90
N SER A 171 15.81 -18.00 11.38
CA SER A 171 16.96 -18.76 11.91
C SER A 171 16.68 -19.55 13.20
N SER A 172 15.56 -19.31 13.85
CA SER A 172 15.13 -20.13 15.00
C SER A 172 14.58 -21.50 14.62
N ASN A 173 14.40 -21.80 13.31
CA ASN A 173 13.86 -23.08 12.85
C ASN A 173 14.45 -23.46 11.47
N PRO A 174 15.51 -24.29 11.44
CA PRO A 174 16.25 -24.58 10.21
C PRO A 174 15.59 -25.58 9.25
N LYS A 175 14.32 -25.91 9.39
CA LYS A 175 13.63 -26.92 8.58
C LYS A 175 12.90 -26.35 7.35
N ILE A 176 13.28 -25.17 6.86
CA ILE A 176 12.59 -24.58 5.72
C ILE A 176 12.88 -25.38 4.46
N LYS A 177 11.83 -25.89 3.84
CA LYS A 177 11.92 -26.33 2.44
C LYS A 177 11.92 -25.07 1.57
N PRO A 178 12.87 -24.97 0.63
CA PRO A 178 12.83 -23.83 -0.30
C PRO A 178 11.48 -23.73 -1.01
N VAL A 179 10.94 -22.53 -1.10
CA VAL A 179 9.69 -22.27 -1.81
C VAL A 179 9.97 -21.47 -3.09
N ASN A 180 9.24 -21.78 -4.15
CA ASN A 180 9.32 -21.07 -5.43
C ASN A 180 8.19 -20.06 -5.48
N VAL A 181 8.54 -18.78 -5.51
CA VAL A 181 7.58 -17.68 -5.44
C VAL A 181 7.70 -16.80 -6.69
N VAL A 182 6.60 -16.70 -7.44
CA VAL A 182 6.53 -15.72 -8.56
C VAL A 182 6.24 -14.35 -7.93
N VAL A 183 7.09 -13.37 -8.22
CA VAL A 183 6.93 -12.01 -7.69
C VAL A 183 6.67 -11.04 -8.83
N ASP A 184 5.46 -10.48 -8.85
CA ASP A 184 5.07 -9.43 -9.80
C ASP A 184 5.47 -8.07 -9.20
N CYS A 185 6.50 -7.46 -9.78
CA CYS A 185 7.09 -6.19 -9.32
C CYS A 185 6.36 -4.95 -9.85
N ALA A 186 5.25 -5.13 -10.57
CA ALA A 186 4.47 -4.03 -11.16
C ALA A 186 5.31 -3.09 -12.07
N ASN A 187 6.47 -3.50 -12.55
CA ASN A 187 7.46 -2.64 -13.21
C ASN A 187 7.75 -1.38 -12.38
N GLY A 188 7.77 -1.50 -11.07
CA GLY A 188 7.92 -0.41 -10.11
C GLY A 188 9.24 -0.47 -9.34
N ALA A 189 9.23 0.06 -8.14
CA ALA A 189 10.43 0.34 -7.34
C ALA A 189 11.19 -0.92 -6.88
N PHE A 190 10.52 -2.08 -6.77
CA PHE A 190 11.19 -3.33 -6.42
C PHE A 190 11.91 -4.02 -7.59
N SER A 191 11.72 -3.55 -8.82
CA SER A 191 12.21 -4.24 -10.03
C SER A 191 13.70 -4.55 -10.00
N GLU A 192 14.52 -3.66 -9.47
CA GLU A 192 15.98 -3.83 -9.47
C GLU A 192 16.50 -4.60 -8.25
N ILE A 193 15.78 -4.60 -7.13
CA ILE A 193 16.34 -5.11 -5.88
C ILE A 193 15.76 -6.45 -5.42
N ILE A 194 14.59 -6.85 -5.93
CA ILE A 194 13.85 -8.01 -5.41
C ILE A 194 14.70 -9.29 -5.35
N GLU A 195 15.46 -9.58 -6.40
CA GLU A 195 16.30 -10.79 -6.47
C GLU A 195 17.42 -10.77 -5.44
N THR A 196 17.93 -9.58 -5.10
CA THR A 196 19.07 -9.44 -4.18
C THR A 196 18.67 -9.51 -2.70
N LEU A 197 17.37 -9.40 -2.41
CA LEU A 197 16.88 -9.42 -1.02
C LEU A 197 16.94 -10.83 -0.40
N PHE A 198 16.85 -11.88 -1.23
CA PHE A 198 16.70 -13.27 -0.80
C PHE A 198 17.86 -14.14 -1.33
N SER A 199 19.10 -13.79 -0.98
CA SER A 199 20.29 -14.45 -1.53
C SER A 199 20.60 -15.85 -0.96
N ASP A 200 19.93 -16.31 0.10
CA ASP A 200 20.36 -17.49 0.87
C ASP A 200 19.38 -18.68 0.89
N HIS A 201 18.94 -19.11 -0.27
CA HIS A 201 18.39 -20.49 -0.48
C HIS A 201 17.06 -20.84 0.21
N ILE A 202 16.42 -19.92 0.91
CA ILE A 202 15.13 -20.19 1.56
C ILE A 202 13.96 -20.00 0.57
N VAL A 203 14.13 -19.08 -0.34
CA VAL A 203 13.12 -18.68 -1.34
C VAL A 203 13.78 -18.57 -2.70
N ASN A 204 13.23 -19.24 -3.67
CA ASN A 204 13.57 -19.03 -5.09
C ASN A 204 12.59 -18.00 -5.65
N ILE A 205 13.05 -16.77 -5.84
CA ILE A 205 12.25 -15.68 -6.39
C ILE A 205 12.26 -15.77 -7.93
N ILE A 206 11.08 -15.80 -8.52
CA ILE A 206 10.89 -15.75 -9.97
C ILE A 206 10.23 -14.39 -10.27
N PRO A 207 11.02 -13.35 -10.58
CA PRO A 207 10.44 -12.03 -10.80
C PRO A 207 9.78 -11.92 -12.18
N ILE A 208 8.65 -11.22 -12.21
CA ILE A 208 7.95 -10.86 -13.44
C ILE A 208 7.59 -9.37 -13.37
N ASN A 209 7.35 -8.77 -14.53
CA ASN A 209 7.05 -7.34 -14.62
C ASN A 209 8.10 -6.52 -13.84
N ASN A 210 9.37 -6.82 -14.08
CA ASN A 210 10.52 -6.22 -13.38
C ASN A 210 11.47 -5.45 -14.32
N VAL A 211 10.95 -4.98 -15.46
CA VAL A 211 11.71 -4.18 -16.45
C VAL A 211 11.01 -2.83 -16.63
N PRO A 212 11.21 -1.89 -15.69
CA PRO A 212 10.55 -0.58 -15.77
C PRO A 212 11.02 0.23 -16.97
N ASN A 213 10.09 0.86 -17.69
CA ASN A 213 10.40 1.74 -18.83
C ASN A 213 9.78 3.14 -18.68
N GLY A 214 9.30 3.47 -17.49
CA GLY A 214 8.68 4.75 -17.16
C GLY A 214 7.19 4.83 -17.48
N ARG A 215 6.67 3.93 -18.33
CA ARG A 215 5.26 3.94 -18.79
C ARG A 215 4.48 2.69 -18.44
N ASN A 216 5.17 1.62 -18.05
CA ASN A 216 4.54 0.32 -17.81
C ASN A 216 4.25 0.02 -16.32
N ILE A 217 4.55 0.93 -15.41
CA ILE A 217 4.27 0.74 -13.98
C ILE A 217 2.76 0.52 -13.75
N ASN A 218 2.41 -0.54 -13.02
CA ASN A 218 1.03 -0.96 -12.71
C ASN A 218 0.15 -1.19 -13.95
N LEU A 219 0.74 -1.35 -15.14
CA LEU A 219 -0.02 -1.55 -16.37
C LEU A 219 -0.31 -3.04 -16.58
N LYS A 220 -1.53 -3.46 -16.23
CA LYS A 220 -1.99 -4.87 -16.29
C LYS A 220 -1.08 -5.80 -15.47
N CYS A 221 -0.62 -5.33 -14.31
CA CYS A 221 0.27 -6.07 -13.43
C CYS A 221 0.20 -5.52 -11.99
N GLY A 222 0.88 -6.21 -11.09
CA GLY A 222 1.02 -5.82 -9.71
C GLY A 222 -0.25 -6.00 -8.88
N ALA A 223 -0.26 -5.39 -7.69
CA ALA A 223 -1.28 -5.61 -6.66
C ALA A 223 -2.72 -5.26 -7.07
N THR A 224 -2.90 -4.38 -8.08
CA THR A 224 -4.24 -3.97 -8.52
C THR A 224 -4.77 -4.72 -9.74
N ASP A 225 -3.92 -5.48 -10.43
CA ASP A 225 -4.35 -6.33 -11.55
C ASP A 225 -3.54 -7.63 -11.55
N THR A 226 -4.02 -8.57 -10.78
CA THR A 226 -3.35 -9.85 -10.54
C THR A 226 -3.67 -10.93 -11.60
N LYS A 227 -4.44 -10.62 -12.63
CA LYS A 227 -4.90 -11.61 -13.62
C LYS A 227 -3.74 -12.33 -14.31
N TYR A 228 -2.69 -11.60 -14.66
CA TYR A 228 -1.54 -12.20 -15.35
C TYR A 228 -0.84 -13.23 -14.46
N ILE A 229 -0.49 -12.84 -13.23
CA ILE A 229 0.21 -13.75 -12.28
C ILE A 229 -0.69 -14.93 -11.88
N GLN A 230 -2.02 -14.73 -11.70
CA GLN A 230 -2.97 -15.82 -11.44
C GLN A 230 -2.91 -16.87 -12.56
N ASN A 231 -3.07 -16.44 -13.81
CA ASN A 231 -3.07 -17.32 -14.99
C ASN A 231 -1.72 -18.01 -15.16
N LEU A 232 -0.62 -17.30 -14.92
CA LEU A 232 0.74 -17.85 -15.03
C LEU A 232 0.92 -19.02 -14.04
N ILE A 233 0.56 -18.81 -12.78
CA ILE A 233 0.71 -19.83 -11.73
C ILE A 233 -0.20 -21.03 -12.01
N GLU A 234 -1.47 -20.77 -12.28
CA GLU A 234 -2.47 -21.81 -12.54
C GLU A 234 -2.08 -22.68 -13.75
N SER A 235 -1.73 -22.05 -14.88
CA SER A 235 -1.39 -22.78 -16.11
C SER A 235 -0.09 -23.58 -15.94
N ASN A 236 0.95 -23.00 -15.37
CA ASN A 236 2.22 -23.67 -15.12
C ASN A 236 2.04 -24.91 -14.22
N ASN A 237 1.32 -24.75 -13.11
CA ASN A 237 1.15 -25.85 -12.15
C ASN A 237 0.24 -26.95 -12.70
N LYS A 238 -0.78 -26.60 -13.51
CA LYS A 238 -1.62 -27.57 -14.24
C LYS A 238 -0.80 -28.36 -15.26
N GLU A 239 0.01 -27.67 -16.06
CA GLU A 239 0.87 -28.31 -17.07
C GLU A 239 1.84 -29.28 -16.41
N ARG A 240 2.47 -28.88 -15.32
CA ARG A 240 3.38 -29.73 -14.54
C ARG A 240 2.66 -30.99 -14.01
N ALA A 241 1.45 -30.84 -13.50
CA ALA A 241 0.66 -31.97 -12.95
C ALA A 241 0.26 -32.99 -14.05
N LEU A 242 0.03 -32.54 -15.28
CA LEU A 242 -0.37 -33.39 -16.41
C LEU A 242 0.82 -34.11 -17.03
N ASN A 243 2.00 -33.55 -16.98
CA ASN A 243 3.20 -34.05 -17.67
C ASN A 243 4.12 -34.86 -16.72
N LYS A 244 3.69 -36.09 -16.38
CA LYS A 244 4.43 -37.00 -15.49
C LYS A 244 5.83 -37.43 -16.00
N ASN A 245 6.13 -37.18 -17.28
CA ASN A 245 7.39 -37.59 -17.93
C ASN A 245 8.30 -36.42 -18.23
N TYR A 246 8.02 -35.24 -17.73
CA TYR A 246 8.90 -34.09 -17.99
C TYR A 246 10.16 -34.17 -17.13
N ASP A 247 11.31 -34.07 -17.78
CA ASP A 247 12.56 -33.61 -17.19
C ASP A 247 12.27 -32.42 -16.26
N ASP A 248 12.98 -32.29 -15.16
CA ASP A 248 12.88 -31.28 -14.10
C ASP A 248 12.87 -29.79 -14.52
N LYS A 249 12.37 -29.50 -15.72
CA LYS A 249 12.42 -28.13 -16.30
C LYS A 249 11.28 -27.23 -15.87
N LEU A 250 10.13 -27.80 -15.46
CA LEU A 250 8.99 -26.98 -15.00
C LEU A 250 9.00 -26.91 -13.47
N ILE A 251 9.37 -25.76 -12.96
CA ILE A 251 9.39 -25.46 -11.53
C ILE A 251 7.93 -25.35 -11.03
N HIS A 252 7.59 -26.02 -9.95
CA HIS A 252 6.31 -25.82 -9.27
C HIS A 252 6.31 -24.47 -8.57
N TYR A 253 5.32 -23.64 -8.83
CA TYR A 253 5.16 -22.37 -8.12
C TYR A 253 4.31 -22.61 -6.86
N ASP A 254 4.89 -22.41 -5.69
CA ASP A 254 4.21 -22.62 -4.40
C ASP A 254 3.15 -21.55 -4.18
N PHE A 255 3.45 -20.31 -4.55
CA PHE A 255 2.50 -19.19 -4.55
C PHE A 255 3.08 -17.99 -5.29
N GLY A 256 2.27 -16.95 -5.44
CA GLY A 256 2.67 -15.68 -6.02
C GLY A 256 2.54 -14.52 -5.05
N LEU A 257 3.30 -13.48 -5.29
CA LEU A 257 3.25 -12.19 -4.60
C LEU A 257 3.13 -11.09 -5.64
N ALA A 258 2.08 -10.30 -5.59
CA ALA A 258 1.92 -9.12 -6.44
C ALA A 258 2.08 -7.87 -5.58
N ILE A 259 3.05 -7.04 -5.95
CA ILE A 259 3.44 -5.81 -5.24
C ILE A 259 2.90 -4.62 -6.03
N ASP A 260 2.63 -3.47 -5.41
CA ASP A 260 2.28 -2.26 -6.16
C ASP A 260 3.52 -1.44 -6.52
N GLY A 261 3.33 -0.39 -7.32
CA GLY A 261 4.43 0.35 -7.94
C GLY A 261 5.49 0.88 -6.97
N ASP A 262 5.12 1.29 -5.77
CA ASP A 262 6.07 1.81 -4.78
C ASP A 262 6.32 0.84 -3.60
N GLY A 263 5.69 -0.33 -3.62
CA GLY A 263 6.08 -1.45 -2.78
C GLY A 263 5.52 -1.49 -1.38
N ASP A 264 4.48 -0.71 -1.09
CA ASP A 264 3.88 -0.73 0.24
C ASP A 264 2.68 -1.69 0.37
N ARG A 265 2.29 -2.39 -0.72
CA ARG A 265 1.17 -3.35 -0.75
C ARG A 265 1.59 -4.72 -1.25
N ALA A 266 1.04 -5.76 -0.63
CA ALA A 266 1.26 -7.16 -0.96
C ALA A 266 -0.08 -7.89 -1.16
N ILE A 267 -0.30 -8.46 -2.34
CA ILE A 267 -1.42 -9.36 -2.65
C ILE A 267 -0.82 -10.73 -2.94
N PHE A 268 -1.39 -11.79 -2.37
CA PHE A 268 -0.87 -13.15 -2.50
C PHE A 268 -1.76 -13.98 -3.40
N ILE A 269 -1.15 -14.92 -4.09
CA ILE A 269 -1.86 -15.81 -5.05
C ILE A 269 -1.48 -17.26 -4.76
N UNK A 270 -2.32 -18.12 -4.23
CA UNK A 270 -2.14 -19.42 -4.00
C UNK A 270 -1.77 -20.09 -5.20
N HIS A 271 -1.25 -21.31 -5.10
CA HIS A 271 -0.79 -22.19 -6.19
C HIS A 271 -1.88 -22.60 -7.20
N LEU A 272 -3.10 -22.41 -6.86
CA LEU A 272 -4.28 -22.67 -7.72
C LEU A 272 -4.80 -21.40 -8.41
N GLY A 273 -4.10 -20.27 -8.28
CA GLY A 273 -4.52 -19.00 -8.88
C GLY A 273 -5.49 -18.16 -8.04
N ASN A 274 -5.91 -18.63 -6.88
CA ASN A 274 -6.81 -17.88 -6.00
C ASN A 274 -6.08 -16.72 -5.34
N VAL A 275 -6.73 -15.56 -5.29
CA VAL A 275 -6.16 -14.34 -4.69
C VAL A 275 -6.47 -14.30 -3.20
N LEU A 276 -5.47 -13.95 -2.42
CA LEU A 276 -5.59 -13.59 -1.01
C LEU A 276 -5.25 -12.11 -0.87
N ASP A 277 -6.23 -11.32 -0.51
CA ASP A 277 -6.04 -9.86 -0.34
C ASP A 277 -5.53 -9.52 1.06
N GLY A 278 -5.40 -8.23 1.37
CA GLY A 278 -4.86 -7.79 2.66
C GLY A 278 -5.69 -8.25 3.86
N ASP A 279 -7.02 -8.34 3.74
CA ASP A 279 -7.88 -8.84 4.82
C ASP A 279 -7.58 -10.32 5.11
N ASP A 280 -7.36 -11.12 4.06
CA ASP A 280 -7.04 -12.55 4.18
C ASP A 280 -5.70 -12.76 4.89
N ILE A 281 -4.68 -12.02 4.45
CA ILE A 281 -3.34 -12.12 5.01
C ILE A 281 -3.34 -11.63 6.47
N LEU A 282 -4.03 -10.55 6.75
CA LEU A 282 -4.16 -10.03 8.12
C LEU A 282 -4.81 -11.07 9.05
N LEU A 283 -5.83 -11.79 8.58
CA LEU A 283 -6.47 -12.87 9.33
C LEU A 283 -5.50 -14.05 9.54
N ILE A 284 -4.76 -14.45 8.50
CA ILE A 284 -3.75 -15.52 8.57
C ILE A 284 -2.67 -15.13 9.61
N LEU A 285 -2.10 -13.94 9.52
CA LEU A 285 -1.08 -13.44 10.44
C LEU A 285 -1.61 -13.45 11.89
N SER A 286 -2.85 -13.04 12.08
CA SER A 286 -3.49 -12.97 13.40
C SER A 286 -3.74 -14.35 13.99
N LYS A 287 -4.17 -15.30 13.17
CA LYS A 287 -4.52 -16.66 13.65
C LYS A 287 -3.29 -17.51 13.93
N TYR A 288 -2.30 -17.44 13.06
CA TYR A 288 -1.15 -18.34 13.08
C TYR A 288 0.11 -17.70 13.68
N GLY A 289 0.10 -16.37 13.86
CA GLY A 289 1.21 -15.65 14.50
C GLY A 289 1.37 -16.01 15.97
N ASN A 290 2.56 -15.87 16.51
CA ASN A 290 2.87 -16.17 17.91
C ASN A 290 3.62 -14.96 18.53
N PRO A 291 3.06 -14.34 19.56
CA PRO A 291 1.76 -14.65 20.21
C PRO A 291 0.56 -14.24 19.34
N THR A 292 -0.57 -14.92 19.53
CA THR A 292 -1.85 -14.48 18.95
C THR A 292 -2.18 -13.09 19.45
N PRO A 293 -2.45 -12.12 18.57
CA PRO A 293 -2.74 -10.75 19.03
C PRO A 293 -4.08 -10.68 19.78
N VAL A 294 -4.13 -9.82 20.78
CA VAL A 294 -5.38 -9.50 21.49
C VAL A 294 -6.28 -8.66 20.58
N GLU A 295 -5.66 -7.85 19.75
CA GLU A 295 -6.34 -6.84 18.93
C GLU A 295 -5.68 -6.69 17.55
N VAL A 296 -6.53 -6.45 16.55
CA VAL A 296 -6.12 -6.21 15.15
C VAL A 296 -6.85 -4.97 14.64
N ILE A 297 -6.14 -4.13 13.91
CA ILE A 297 -6.69 -2.89 13.34
C ILE A 297 -7.01 -3.13 11.85
N GLY A 298 -8.24 -2.86 11.45
CA GLY A 298 -8.63 -2.86 10.05
C GLY A 298 -9.47 -1.64 9.71
N THR A 299 -10.00 -1.61 8.51
CA THR A 299 -10.81 -0.47 8.10
C THR A 299 -12.29 -0.83 8.00
N LEU A 300 -13.11 0.20 7.83
CA LEU A 300 -14.54 0.01 7.56
C LEU A 300 -14.78 -0.84 6.29
N MET A 301 -13.78 -0.99 5.41
CA MET A 301 -13.89 -1.82 4.20
C MET A 301 -13.59 -3.30 4.43
N THR A 302 -12.99 -3.67 5.59
CA THR A 302 -12.69 -5.08 5.90
C THR A 302 -13.94 -5.95 5.78
N ASN A 303 -13.84 -7.04 5.03
CA ASN A 303 -14.96 -7.92 4.67
C ASN A 303 -15.75 -8.41 5.91
N PHE A 304 -17.07 -8.46 5.79
CA PHE A 304 -17.97 -8.86 6.89
C PHE A 304 -17.61 -10.26 7.44
N GLY A 305 -17.36 -11.24 6.57
CA GLY A 305 -16.98 -12.60 6.99
C GLY A 305 -15.66 -12.66 7.74
N ILE A 306 -14.70 -11.84 7.32
CA ILE A 306 -13.40 -11.70 8.03
C ILE A 306 -13.61 -11.15 9.44
N ARG A 307 -14.49 -10.14 9.61
CA ARG A 307 -14.83 -9.60 10.95
C ARG A 307 -15.48 -10.68 11.83
N GLU A 308 -16.36 -11.50 11.27
CA GLU A 308 -16.97 -12.62 11.98
C GLU A 308 -15.93 -13.68 12.37
N SER A 309 -14.91 -13.88 11.51
CA SER A 309 -13.79 -14.78 11.81
C SER A 309 -12.98 -14.29 13.01
N TYR A 310 -12.70 -12.99 13.12
CA TYR A 310 -12.02 -12.42 14.30
C TYR A 310 -12.84 -12.65 15.58
N LYS A 311 -14.17 -12.48 15.52
CA LYS A 311 -15.07 -12.78 16.66
C LYS A 311 -14.95 -14.25 17.08
N LYS A 312 -14.99 -15.19 16.12
CA LYS A 312 -14.83 -16.63 16.38
C LYS A 312 -13.48 -16.94 17.04
N LEU A 313 -12.42 -16.23 16.64
CA LEU A 313 -11.07 -16.35 17.18
C LEU A 313 -10.87 -15.63 18.53
N LYS A 314 -11.86 -14.86 18.98
CA LYS A 314 -11.80 -14.01 20.19
C LYS A 314 -10.70 -12.95 20.10
N ILE A 315 -10.44 -12.45 18.89
CA ILE A 315 -9.53 -11.33 18.63
C ILE A 315 -10.39 -10.07 18.47
N ASN A 316 -10.07 -9.03 19.20
CA ASN A 316 -10.78 -7.75 19.09
C ASN A 316 -10.44 -7.07 17.76
N PHE A 317 -11.45 -6.81 16.93
CA PHE A 317 -11.28 -6.09 15.67
C PHE A 317 -11.63 -4.61 15.89
N VAL A 318 -10.66 -3.73 15.72
CA VAL A 318 -10.84 -2.28 15.83
C VAL A 318 -10.95 -1.68 14.43
N GLU A 319 -12.08 -1.04 14.17
CA GLU A 319 -12.38 -0.43 12.87
C GLU A 319 -11.88 1.02 12.82
N THR A 320 -11.25 1.38 11.70
CA THR A 320 -10.88 2.77 11.37
C THR A 320 -11.51 3.19 10.04
N ASP A 321 -11.44 4.49 9.73
CA ASP A 321 -11.66 4.98 8.38
C ASP A 321 -10.58 4.43 7.43
N VAL A 322 -10.89 4.40 6.13
CA VAL A 322 -9.95 4.01 5.08
C VAL A 322 -8.76 4.96 5.04
N GLY A 323 -7.59 4.40 4.84
CA GLY A 323 -6.32 5.11 4.72
C GLY A 323 -5.31 4.62 5.73
N ASP A 324 -4.13 4.33 5.25
CA ASP A 324 -3.03 3.77 6.02
C ASP A 324 -2.66 4.59 7.26
N ILE A 325 -2.74 5.91 7.18
CA ILE A 325 -2.49 6.79 8.34
C ILE A 325 -3.50 6.56 9.46
N ASN A 326 -4.75 6.23 9.14
CA ASN A 326 -5.78 5.93 10.14
C ASN A 326 -5.49 4.60 10.84
N VAL A 327 -5.10 3.58 10.05
CA VAL A 327 -4.68 2.27 10.56
C VAL A 327 -3.45 2.45 11.47
N LEU A 328 -2.43 3.16 10.99
CA LEU A 328 -1.18 3.42 11.71
C LEU A 328 -1.44 4.11 13.07
N ASN A 329 -2.26 5.17 13.07
CA ASN A 329 -2.60 5.90 14.28
C ASN A 329 -3.35 5.00 15.28
N ALA A 330 -4.31 4.21 14.81
CA ALA A 330 -5.03 3.27 15.68
C ALA A 330 -4.09 2.20 16.24
N MET A 331 -3.13 1.71 15.43
CA MET A 331 -2.13 0.76 15.92
C MET A 331 -1.26 1.36 17.03
N LYS A 332 -0.82 2.63 16.87
CA LYS A 332 -0.05 3.34 17.92
C LYS A 332 -0.83 3.47 19.21
N ILE A 333 -2.10 3.88 19.10
CA ILE A 333 -2.99 4.10 20.28
C ILE A 333 -3.21 2.77 21.03
N ASN A 334 -3.46 1.70 20.31
CA ASN A 334 -3.84 0.40 20.88
C ASN A 334 -2.63 -0.54 21.08
N SER A 335 -1.44 -0.15 20.67
CA SER A 335 -0.24 -1.00 20.67
C SER A 335 -0.48 -2.34 19.93
N ALA A 336 -1.28 -2.29 18.85
CA ALA A 336 -1.68 -3.49 18.12
C ALA A 336 -0.49 -4.10 17.36
N ALA A 337 -0.44 -5.43 17.32
CA ALA A 337 0.62 -6.17 16.60
C ALA A 337 0.46 -6.06 15.08
N TYR A 338 -0.77 -6.05 14.60
CA TYR A 338 -1.08 -6.07 13.17
C TYR A 338 -2.17 -5.06 12.83
N GLY A 339 -2.03 -4.42 11.68
CA GLY A 339 -3.08 -3.60 11.11
C GLY A 339 -2.97 -3.59 9.59
N GLY A 340 -4.08 -3.30 8.91
CA GLY A 340 -4.01 -3.26 7.45
C GLY A 340 -5.34 -3.00 6.76
N GLU A 341 -5.27 -3.04 5.45
CA GLU A 341 -6.39 -2.80 4.54
C GLU A 341 -6.48 -3.93 3.50
N SER A 342 -7.66 -4.20 3.01
CA SER A 342 -7.89 -5.18 1.92
C SER A 342 -7.03 -4.90 0.68
N SER A 343 -6.61 -3.66 0.47
CA SER A 343 -5.70 -3.27 -0.64
C SER A 343 -4.32 -3.93 -0.58
N GLY A 344 -4.00 -4.65 0.51
CA GLY A 344 -2.69 -5.28 0.72
C GLY A 344 -1.71 -4.44 1.52
N HIS A 345 -2.09 -3.23 1.94
CA HIS A 345 -1.25 -2.40 2.80
C HIS A 345 -1.33 -2.95 4.24
N ILE A 346 -0.29 -3.67 4.65
CA ILE A 346 -0.23 -4.33 5.97
C ILE A 346 0.92 -3.73 6.77
N ILE A 347 0.63 -3.40 8.02
CA ILE A 347 1.58 -2.84 8.98
C ILE A 347 1.77 -3.89 10.10
N ILE A 348 3.03 -4.20 10.39
CA ILE A 348 3.43 -5.17 11.40
C ILE A 348 4.26 -4.46 12.46
N ASN A 349 3.83 -4.52 13.72
CA ASN A 349 4.50 -3.87 14.85
C ASN A 349 5.61 -4.78 15.40
N ASP A 350 6.74 -4.82 14.68
CA ASP A 350 7.85 -5.72 14.98
C ASP A 350 9.19 -4.98 15.10
N PHE A 351 9.15 -3.65 15.12
CA PHE A 351 10.33 -2.78 15.03
C PHE A 351 10.33 -1.72 16.14
N ASN A 352 10.02 -2.15 17.38
CA ASN A 352 10.02 -1.26 18.56
C ASN A 352 9.15 -0.02 18.42
N GLY A 353 7.97 -0.19 17.78
CA GLY A 353 7.01 0.90 17.58
C GLY A 353 7.22 1.72 16.32
N PHE A 354 8.25 1.45 15.51
CA PHE A 354 8.38 2.03 14.18
C PHE A 354 7.42 1.28 13.24
N LEU A 355 6.38 1.94 12.80
CA LEU A 355 5.27 1.36 12.04
C LEU A 355 5.25 1.84 10.59
N PHE A 356 5.27 0.92 9.65
CA PHE A 356 5.23 1.19 8.20
C PHE A 356 4.64 0.00 7.46
N GLY A 357 4.05 0.24 6.30
CA GLY A 357 3.61 -0.81 5.39
C GLY A 357 4.74 -1.20 4.44
N ASP A 358 5.01 -2.50 4.33
CA ASP A 358 6.09 -3.03 3.49
C ASP A 358 5.69 -4.40 2.97
N ALA A 359 5.61 -4.52 1.64
CA ALA A 359 5.24 -5.78 0.97
C ALA A 359 6.20 -6.92 1.31
N ILE A 360 7.50 -6.63 1.43
CA ILE A 360 8.53 -7.66 1.70
C ILE A 360 8.51 -8.07 3.18
N VAL A 361 8.34 -7.13 4.10
CA VAL A 361 8.15 -7.47 5.52
C VAL A 361 6.91 -8.35 5.70
N THR A 362 5.82 -8.02 5.03
CA THR A 362 4.58 -8.85 5.02
C THR A 362 4.88 -10.25 4.48
N PHE A 363 5.56 -10.33 3.36
CA PHE A 363 5.95 -11.59 2.71
C PHE A 363 6.81 -12.46 3.64
N ILE A 364 7.82 -11.89 4.30
CA ILE A 364 8.69 -12.62 5.25
C ILE A 364 7.86 -13.19 6.41
N ASN A 365 6.90 -12.43 6.94
CA ASN A 365 6.04 -12.94 8.01
C ASN A 365 5.17 -14.11 7.53
N VAL A 366 4.65 -14.06 6.32
CA VAL A 366 3.92 -15.20 5.72
C VAL A 366 4.86 -16.40 5.58
N LEU A 367 6.07 -16.23 5.04
CA LEU A 367 7.09 -17.30 4.93
C LEU A 367 7.38 -17.94 6.29
N CYS A 368 7.50 -17.11 7.33
CA CYS A 368 7.73 -17.59 8.69
C CYS A 368 6.59 -18.52 9.14
N LEU A 369 5.33 -18.16 8.84
CA LEU A 369 4.19 -19.00 9.19
C LEU A 369 4.18 -20.34 8.43
N LEU A 370 4.50 -20.32 7.12
CA LEU A 370 4.59 -21.53 6.32
C LEU A 370 5.60 -22.50 6.95
N ASN A 371 6.75 -21.96 7.37
CA ASN A 371 7.82 -22.73 8.00
C ASN A 371 7.42 -23.26 9.38
N VAL A 372 6.92 -22.39 10.27
CA VAL A 372 6.59 -22.75 11.67
C VAL A 372 5.48 -23.81 11.71
N HIS A 373 4.49 -23.69 10.84
CA HIS A 373 3.34 -24.60 10.83
C HIS A 373 3.52 -25.80 9.88
N GLU A 374 4.59 -25.83 9.09
CA GLU A 374 4.86 -26.85 8.06
C GLU A 374 3.66 -26.99 7.10
N LYS A 375 3.05 -25.87 6.71
CA LYS A 375 1.85 -25.79 5.86
C LYS A 375 2.08 -24.89 4.65
N SER A 376 1.43 -25.21 3.55
CA SER A 376 1.34 -24.35 2.39
C SER A 376 0.45 -23.13 2.69
N LEU A 377 0.59 -22.08 1.92
CA LEU A 377 -0.28 -20.89 2.02
C LEU A 377 -1.76 -21.28 1.78
N TYR A 378 -2.00 -22.21 0.88
CA TYR A 378 -3.34 -22.75 0.62
C TYR A 378 -3.97 -23.37 1.88
N GLU A 379 -3.19 -24.17 2.62
CA GLU A 379 -3.67 -24.80 3.87
C GLU A 379 -3.92 -23.75 4.97
N LEU A 380 -3.05 -22.73 5.09
CA LEU A 380 -3.27 -21.65 6.05
C LEU A 380 -4.52 -20.84 5.68
N SER A 381 -4.83 -20.69 4.39
CA SER A 381 -5.99 -19.92 3.94
C SER A 381 -7.34 -20.62 4.20
N SER A 382 -7.34 -21.86 4.62
CA SER A 382 -8.58 -22.63 4.90
C SER A 382 -9.47 -22.00 5.99
N ILE A 383 -8.95 -21.06 6.76
CA ILE A 383 -9.72 -20.31 7.79
C ILE A 383 -10.54 -19.16 7.20
N ILE A 384 -10.29 -18.81 5.95
CA ILE A 384 -10.90 -17.65 5.30
C ILE A 384 -12.34 -17.98 4.91
N ASP A 385 -13.27 -17.22 5.43
CA ASP A 385 -14.71 -17.37 5.17
C ASP A 385 -15.29 -16.00 4.77
N LYS A 386 -14.93 -15.55 3.57
CA LYS A 386 -15.38 -14.25 3.06
C LYS A 386 -16.87 -14.26 2.71
N THR A 387 -17.54 -13.22 3.16
CA THR A 387 -18.91 -12.95 2.75
C THR A 387 -18.92 -12.38 1.32
N PRO A 388 -19.73 -12.89 0.41
CA PRO A 388 -19.92 -12.28 -0.90
C PRO A 388 -20.25 -10.79 -0.79
N SER A 389 -19.67 -10.00 -1.67
CA SER A 389 -19.78 -8.53 -1.60
C SER A 389 -19.88 -7.92 -3.00
N GLU A 390 -20.50 -6.76 -3.10
CA GLU A 390 -20.52 -5.97 -4.33
C GLU A 390 -20.37 -4.49 -3.99
N LEU A 391 -19.42 -3.84 -4.66
CA LEU A 391 -19.16 -2.40 -4.51
C LEU A 391 -19.77 -1.65 -5.70
N LEU A 392 -20.72 -0.78 -5.42
CA LEU A 392 -21.40 0.04 -6.42
C LEU A 392 -20.85 1.46 -6.37
N ASN A 393 -20.55 2.02 -7.53
CA ASN A 393 -20.12 3.41 -7.69
C ASN A 393 -21.25 4.22 -8.32
N ILE A 394 -21.99 4.94 -7.52
CA ILE A 394 -23.13 5.76 -7.96
C ILE A 394 -22.64 7.17 -8.27
N LYS A 395 -22.57 7.50 -9.55
CA LYS A 395 -22.15 8.84 -9.99
C LYS A 395 -23.20 9.87 -9.55
N THR A 396 -22.76 10.98 -8.97
CA THR A 396 -23.62 12.10 -8.57
C THR A 396 -22.84 13.39 -8.61
N THR A 397 -23.48 14.46 -9.00
CA THR A 397 -22.89 15.81 -9.02
C THR A 397 -22.85 16.42 -7.62
N ASP A 398 -23.71 15.98 -6.70
CA ASP A 398 -23.81 16.51 -5.35
C ASP A 398 -23.91 15.35 -4.32
N LYS A 399 -22.76 15.01 -3.76
CA LYS A 399 -22.67 13.91 -2.77
C LYS A 399 -23.46 14.21 -1.48
N LEU A 400 -23.49 15.49 -1.06
CA LEU A 400 -24.22 15.87 0.17
C LEU A 400 -25.74 15.78 -0.05
N LYS A 401 -26.21 16.25 -1.19
CA LYS A 401 -27.62 16.12 -1.58
C LYS A 401 -28.07 14.67 -1.64
N PHE A 402 -27.24 13.80 -2.28
CA PHE A 402 -27.53 12.35 -2.36
C PHE A 402 -27.70 11.74 -0.95
N LEU A 403 -26.77 12.05 -0.04
CA LEU A 403 -26.76 11.49 1.33
C LEU A 403 -27.87 12.08 2.22
N SER A 404 -28.34 13.30 1.93
CA SER A 404 -29.40 13.95 2.69
C SER A 404 -30.82 13.64 2.17
N ASP A 405 -30.96 13.17 0.94
CA ASP A 405 -32.26 12.87 0.31
C ASP A 405 -33.02 11.79 1.07
N ASP A 406 -34.25 12.04 1.43
CA ASP A 406 -35.07 11.12 2.25
C ASP A 406 -35.45 9.84 1.49
N THR A 407 -35.60 9.90 0.16
CA THR A 407 -35.83 8.70 -0.67
C THR A 407 -34.61 7.77 -0.58
N ASN A 408 -33.40 8.34 -0.75
CA ASN A 408 -32.14 7.57 -0.68
C ASN A 408 -31.94 6.97 0.71
N LYS A 409 -32.17 7.75 1.78
CA LYS A 409 -32.08 7.25 3.17
C LYS A 409 -33.06 6.11 3.39
N SER A 410 -34.32 6.24 2.90
CA SER A 410 -35.35 5.23 3.07
C SER A 410 -34.94 3.92 2.34
N ALA A 411 -34.44 4.02 1.10
CA ALA A 411 -33.99 2.86 0.33
C ALA A 411 -32.83 2.15 1.05
N ILE A 412 -31.83 2.91 1.53
CA ILE A 412 -30.68 2.38 2.26
C ILE A 412 -31.11 1.70 3.57
N SER A 413 -32.03 2.35 4.31
CA SER A 413 -32.57 1.82 5.57
C SER A 413 -33.31 0.50 5.36
N LYS A 414 -34.13 0.41 4.29
CA LYS A 414 -34.84 -0.84 3.93
C LYS A 414 -33.82 -1.96 3.63
N ILE A 415 -32.79 -1.68 2.82
CA ILE A 415 -31.71 -2.64 2.53
C ILE A 415 -31.06 -3.10 3.83
N LYS A 416 -30.71 -2.17 4.73
CA LYS A 416 -30.06 -2.48 6.01
C LYS A 416 -30.94 -3.45 6.84
N ASN A 417 -32.24 -3.20 6.88
CA ASN A 417 -33.19 -4.05 7.62
C ASN A 417 -33.29 -5.45 6.99
N GLU A 418 -33.32 -5.53 5.64
CA GLU A 418 -33.41 -6.81 4.92
C GLU A 418 -32.13 -7.65 5.02
N ILE A 419 -30.98 -7.01 5.13
CA ILE A 419 -29.67 -7.68 5.35
C ILE A 419 -29.63 -8.31 6.75
N GLY A 420 -30.13 -7.60 7.77
CA GLY A 420 -30.15 -8.07 9.16
C GLY A 420 -28.79 -8.45 9.67
N LYS A 421 -28.66 -9.68 10.23
CA LYS A 421 -27.43 -10.21 10.81
C LYS A 421 -26.52 -10.91 9.79
N ASN A 422 -26.97 -11.06 8.56
CA ASN A 422 -26.30 -11.89 7.56
C ASN A 422 -25.37 -11.09 6.63
N GLY A 423 -25.08 -9.84 6.98
CA GLY A 423 -24.24 -8.99 6.17
C GLY A 423 -24.30 -7.53 6.62
N ARG A 424 -23.99 -6.62 5.69
CA ARG A 424 -24.07 -5.16 5.96
C ARG A 424 -24.18 -4.36 4.66
N ILE A 425 -24.60 -3.12 4.80
CA ILE A 425 -24.51 -2.09 3.76
C ILE A 425 -23.64 -0.95 4.32
N LEU A 426 -22.69 -0.48 3.52
CA LEU A 426 -21.85 0.66 3.83
C LEU A 426 -21.99 1.70 2.74
N VAL A 427 -22.29 2.94 3.10
CA VAL A 427 -22.50 4.05 2.16
C VAL A 427 -21.51 5.16 2.51
N ARG A 428 -20.71 5.60 1.54
CA ARG A 428 -19.76 6.69 1.77
C ARG A 428 -19.49 7.50 0.50
N PRO A 429 -19.20 8.80 0.64
CA PRO A 429 -18.77 9.58 -0.50
C PRO A 429 -17.34 9.16 -0.93
N SER A 430 -17.12 9.16 -2.25
CA SER A 430 -15.75 8.99 -2.77
C SER A 430 -14.93 10.25 -2.44
N GLY A 431 -13.68 10.06 -1.99
CA GLY A 431 -12.76 11.17 -1.73
C GLY A 431 -12.20 11.80 -3.00
N THR A 432 -12.14 11.05 -4.08
CA THR A 432 -11.45 11.45 -5.33
C THR A 432 -12.39 11.66 -6.52
N GLU A 433 -13.59 11.11 -6.46
CA GLU A 433 -14.53 11.11 -7.59
C GLU A 433 -15.88 11.73 -7.19
N ASN A 434 -16.63 12.20 -8.16
CA ASN A 434 -18.02 12.64 -7.97
C ASN A 434 -18.95 11.41 -7.94
N ALA A 435 -18.80 10.63 -6.84
CA ALA A 435 -19.56 9.38 -6.68
C ALA A 435 -19.80 9.07 -5.20
N ILE A 436 -20.89 8.34 -4.96
CA ILE A 436 -21.15 7.65 -3.68
C ILE A 436 -20.78 6.18 -3.89
N ARG A 437 -19.99 5.64 -2.98
CA ARG A 437 -19.61 4.22 -2.95
C ARG A 437 -20.56 3.50 -1.98
N ILE A 438 -21.21 2.45 -2.48
CA ILE A 438 -22.13 1.64 -1.68
C ILE A 438 -21.63 0.18 -1.74
N LEU A 439 -21.19 -0.32 -0.61
CA LEU A 439 -20.78 -1.73 -0.47
C LEU A 439 -21.95 -2.50 0.12
N ILE A 440 -22.37 -3.57 -0.55
CA ILE A 440 -23.38 -4.51 -0.05
C ILE A 440 -22.68 -5.86 0.17
N GLU A 441 -22.80 -6.40 1.36
CA GLU A 441 -22.28 -7.73 1.73
C GLU A 441 -23.41 -8.56 2.31
N HIS A 442 -23.52 -9.84 1.89
CA HIS A 442 -24.53 -10.75 2.42
C HIS A 442 -24.09 -12.20 2.23
N THR A 443 -24.34 -13.07 3.22
CA THR A 443 -23.97 -14.49 3.17
C THR A 443 -24.63 -15.25 1.99
N ASN A 444 -25.77 -14.77 1.49
CA ASN A 444 -26.42 -15.30 0.29
C ASN A 444 -26.15 -14.37 -0.90
N HIS A 445 -25.44 -14.86 -1.90
CA HIS A 445 -25.07 -14.09 -3.11
C HIS A 445 -26.29 -13.62 -3.92
N GLU A 446 -27.34 -14.44 -4.02
CA GLU A 446 -28.57 -14.06 -4.76
C GLU A 446 -29.24 -12.83 -4.12
N LYS A 447 -29.17 -12.76 -2.77
CA LYS A 447 -29.74 -11.63 -2.03
C LYS A 447 -29.04 -10.31 -2.39
N ILE A 448 -27.74 -10.33 -2.66
CA ILE A 448 -26.98 -9.13 -3.09
C ILE A 448 -27.58 -8.58 -4.39
N ASN A 449 -27.83 -9.45 -5.38
CA ASN A 449 -28.43 -9.04 -6.66
C ASN A 449 -29.81 -8.41 -6.47
N LEU A 450 -30.65 -8.99 -5.61
CA LEU A 450 -31.98 -8.45 -5.29
C LEU A 450 -31.85 -7.06 -4.63
N LEU A 451 -30.97 -6.92 -3.66
CA LEU A 451 -30.75 -5.66 -2.93
C LEU A 451 -30.16 -4.58 -3.85
N LYS A 452 -29.23 -4.97 -4.73
CA LYS A 452 -28.67 -4.06 -5.74
C LYS A 452 -29.75 -3.53 -6.69
N ASN A 453 -30.59 -4.42 -7.24
CA ASN A 453 -31.66 -4.02 -8.13
C ASN A 453 -32.66 -3.10 -7.40
N TYR A 454 -33.04 -3.48 -6.18
CA TYR A 454 -33.89 -2.62 -5.34
C TYR A 454 -33.28 -1.24 -5.15
N LEU A 455 -31.95 -1.17 -4.88
CA LEU A 455 -31.25 0.10 -4.70
C LEU A 455 -31.36 0.98 -5.95
N TYR A 456 -31.04 0.43 -7.14
CA TYR A 456 -31.09 1.19 -8.40
C TYR A 456 -32.48 1.69 -8.74
N ASP A 457 -33.54 0.90 -8.42
CA ASP A 457 -34.90 1.26 -8.69
C ASP A 457 -35.45 2.35 -7.75
N ASN A 458 -34.79 2.57 -6.60
CA ASN A 458 -35.36 3.41 -5.53
C ASN A 458 -34.47 4.58 -5.11
N ILE A 459 -33.27 4.77 -5.73
CA ILE A 459 -32.40 5.93 -5.44
C ILE A 459 -32.64 7.05 -6.46
N LYS A 460 -32.44 8.28 -6.00
CA LYS A 460 -32.38 9.51 -6.83
C LYS A 460 -30.93 9.95 -6.98
N LEU A 461 -30.52 10.24 -8.23
CA LEU A 461 -29.16 10.69 -8.54
C LEU A 461 -29.00 12.21 -8.34
#